data_17329544f186ad53f236ec137afa57e8
#
_entry.id   17329544f186ad53f236ec137afa57e8
#
_cell.length_a   1.000
_cell.length_b   1.000
_cell.length_c   1.000
_cell.angle_alpha   90.00
_cell.angle_beta   90.00
_cell.angle_gamma   90.00
#
_symmetry.space_group_name_H-M   'P 1'
#
loop_
_entity.id
_entity.type
_entity.pdbx_description
1 polymer ?
#
loop_
_entity_poly.entity_id
_entity_poly.type
_entity_poly.pdbx_seq_one_letter_code
_entity_poly.pdbx_strand_id
1 'polypeptide(L)'
;MKVQWGSSSYPISDIRDWSNNGRLEIQPDFQRKEVWNKSAKIFLIDTILRNIPMPKVFLQAVIRAQDTYRVVIDGQQRLTAILGYLRDEYTLEAPCDAPYIGKKFSELTSEDQDAILNYKIDVNEIRNANAQMVNDIYSRVNKYTVQLNKQELRRADFPGAFLNLSEELAGTEFFDENRVFTVANSKRMGDVEYTSELLAMLLSGPQEKKETLDDFYQRFARWNEDDQAAVKSRFLDVVSDLKKIWGTSADEDGLKCFQKTRFRQKADLYALFNVIDDFHAAGYSLGDKCLEFLRKDLALLDALIEPESEISLFQRYAIQCVSQSNTIGSRRWRRNVLRAFMSGTYIASAPAAGIVREFHNVLLEGGELRNRKCPICQQDHVDPAGLTSAYVTVGWTPDSQSFHFSNLWLIHQGDCLREARGSGYITGFDYQTGSFNESEFDEEDR
;
A
#
# COMPACT_ATOMS: atom_id res chain seq x y z
N MET A 1 -13.31 -46.79 2.64
CA MET A 1 -12.07 -47.24 3.34
C MET A 1 -11.56 -46.11 4.22
N LYS A 2 -11.16 -46.38 5.48
CA LYS A 2 -10.51 -45.36 6.30
C LYS A 2 -9.04 -45.27 5.94
N VAL A 3 -8.51 -44.03 5.78
CA VAL A 3 -7.08 -43.78 5.56
C VAL A 3 -6.31 -44.24 6.79
N GLN A 4 -5.21 -44.95 6.60
CA GLN A 4 -4.27 -45.28 7.65
C GLN A 4 -3.07 -44.33 7.59
N TRP A 5 -2.67 -43.80 8.73
CA TRP A 5 -1.51 -42.93 8.82
C TRP A 5 -0.72 -43.16 10.12
N GLY A 6 0.55 -42.84 10.09
CA GLY A 6 1.43 -42.87 11.24
C GLY A 6 2.45 -41.75 11.19
N SER A 7 2.99 -41.36 12.34
CA SER A 7 4.07 -40.37 12.44
C SER A 7 5.39 -41.11 12.65
N SER A 8 6.40 -40.74 11.89
CA SER A 8 7.76 -41.29 11.95
C SER A 8 8.78 -40.17 11.78
N SER A 9 9.99 -40.34 12.22
CA SER A 9 11.06 -39.36 12.08
C SER A 9 12.22 -40.02 11.32
N TYR A 10 12.64 -39.40 10.22
CA TYR A 10 13.70 -39.91 9.35
C TYR A 10 14.85 -38.92 9.25
N PRO A 11 16.12 -39.35 9.33
CA PRO A 11 17.26 -38.48 9.06
C PRO A 11 17.28 -38.07 7.59
N ILE A 12 17.87 -36.89 7.30
CA ILE A 12 18.03 -36.41 5.90
C ILE A 12 18.78 -37.42 5.04
N SER A 13 19.71 -38.17 5.60
CA SER A 13 20.40 -39.24 4.91
C SER A 13 19.46 -40.29 4.28
N ASP A 14 18.42 -40.70 5.01
CA ASP A 14 17.43 -41.64 4.49
C ASP A 14 16.64 -41.05 3.32
N ILE A 15 16.22 -39.77 3.47
CA ILE A 15 15.49 -39.04 2.41
C ILE A 15 16.33 -38.91 1.15
N ARG A 16 17.65 -38.60 1.29
CA ARG A 16 18.61 -38.55 0.22
C ARG A 16 18.73 -39.93 -0.48
N ASP A 17 18.83 -40.99 0.31
CA ASP A 17 19.00 -42.34 -0.23
C ASP A 17 17.74 -42.82 -0.96
N TRP A 18 16.53 -42.47 -0.47
CA TRP A 18 15.29 -42.72 -1.22
C TRP A 18 15.26 -41.97 -2.54
N SER A 19 15.74 -40.72 -2.55
CA SER A 19 15.80 -39.90 -3.77
C SER A 19 16.81 -40.51 -4.78
N ASN A 20 18.01 -40.88 -4.33
CA ASN A 20 19.05 -41.42 -5.15
C ASN A 20 18.66 -42.79 -5.77
N ASN A 21 17.90 -43.58 -5.02
CA ASN A 21 17.40 -44.89 -5.47
C ASN A 21 16.07 -44.81 -6.27
N GLY A 22 15.59 -43.59 -6.60
CA GLY A 22 14.34 -43.40 -7.33
C GLY A 22 13.08 -43.83 -6.57
N ARG A 23 13.17 -43.94 -5.24
CA ARG A 23 12.07 -44.35 -4.35
C ARG A 23 11.33 -43.16 -3.70
N LEU A 24 11.73 -41.94 -4.01
CA LEU A 24 11.08 -40.69 -3.58
C LEU A 24 10.56 -39.91 -4.80
N GLU A 25 9.25 -39.76 -4.92
CA GLU A 25 8.59 -38.98 -5.94
C GLU A 25 8.18 -37.61 -5.34
N ILE A 26 8.91 -36.55 -5.74
CA ILE A 26 8.77 -35.20 -5.14
C ILE A 26 7.73 -34.36 -5.87
N GLN A 27 7.55 -34.56 -7.19
CA GLN A 27 6.62 -33.77 -8.01
C GLN A 27 5.55 -34.68 -8.63
N PRO A 28 4.52 -35.06 -7.86
CA PRO A 28 3.38 -35.75 -8.44
C PRO A 28 2.58 -34.81 -9.37
N ASP A 29 1.91 -35.37 -10.37
CA ASP A 29 1.21 -34.66 -11.46
C ASP A 29 0.19 -33.58 -11.00
N PHE A 30 -0.28 -33.66 -9.76
CA PHE A 30 -1.27 -32.74 -9.20
C PHE A 30 -0.71 -31.50 -8.48
N GLN A 31 0.64 -31.34 -8.43
CA GLN A 31 1.28 -30.25 -7.69
C GLN A 31 1.90 -29.20 -8.62
N ARG A 32 1.99 -27.95 -8.11
CA ARG A 32 2.62 -26.84 -8.83
C ARG A 32 4.15 -27.00 -8.91
N LYS A 33 4.75 -26.43 -9.96
CA LYS A 33 6.21 -26.32 -10.09
C LYS A 33 6.82 -25.58 -8.91
N GLU A 34 8.12 -25.76 -8.70
CA GLU A 34 8.90 -25.09 -7.67
C GLU A 34 8.65 -23.57 -7.65
N VAL A 35 8.39 -23.03 -6.45
CA VAL A 35 8.04 -21.61 -6.26
C VAL A 35 9.00 -20.92 -5.29
N TRP A 36 9.79 -21.69 -4.49
CA TRP A 36 10.68 -21.09 -3.51
C TRP A 36 11.83 -20.33 -4.17
N ASN A 37 12.02 -19.08 -3.76
CA ASN A 37 13.20 -18.30 -4.12
C ASN A 37 14.43 -18.80 -3.37
N LYS A 38 15.62 -18.33 -3.78
CA LYS A 38 16.91 -18.74 -3.21
C LYS A 38 16.98 -18.46 -1.69
N SER A 39 16.48 -17.31 -1.25
CA SER A 39 16.51 -16.94 0.18
C SER A 39 15.72 -17.90 1.06
N ALA A 40 14.55 -18.37 0.61
CA ALA A 40 13.73 -19.34 1.37
C ALA A 40 14.44 -20.69 1.49
N LYS A 41 15.15 -21.14 0.44
CA LYS A 41 15.97 -22.37 0.47
C LYS A 41 17.11 -22.25 1.48
N ILE A 42 17.82 -21.11 1.46
CA ILE A 42 18.93 -20.84 2.38
C ILE A 42 18.45 -20.78 3.82
N PHE A 43 17.33 -20.10 4.09
CA PHE A 43 16.74 -20.02 5.43
C PHE A 43 16.38 -21.40 6.00
N LEU A 44 15.93 -22.33 5.15
CA LEU A 44 15.68 -23.70 5.57
C LEU A 44 16.99 -24.42 5.96
N ILE A 45 18.07 -24.27 5.18
CA ILE A 45 19.36 -24.90 5.52
C ILE A 45 19.94 -24.31 6.81
N ASP A 46 19.82 -22.99 7.00
CA ASP A 46 20.19 -22.33 8.27
C ASP A 46 19.40 -22.89 9.46
N THR A 47 18.10 -23.11 9.30
CA THR A 47 17.23 -23.74 10.30
C THR A 47 17.73 -25.15 10.68
N ILE A 48 18.16 -25.94 9.69
CA ILE A 48 18.69 -27.29 9.88
C ILE A 48 20.05 -27.24 10.60
N LEU A 49 20.96 -26.36 10.16
CA LEU A 49 22.27 -26.16 10.79
C LEU A 49 22.15 -25.76 12.27
N ARG A 50 21.15 -24.98 12.62
CA ARG A 50 20.82 -24.59 14.01
C ARG A 50 20.05 -25.65 14.77
N ASN A 51 19.76 -26.80 14.15
CA ASN A 51 18.96 -27.87 14.72
C ASN A 51 17.57 -27.42 15.23
N ILE A 52 16.96 -26.44 14.56
CA ILE A 52 15.62 -25.94 14.86
C ILE A 52 14.59 -26.84 14.15
N PRO A 53 13.49 -27.28 14.83
CA PRO A 53 12.50 -28.16 14.22
C PRO A 53 11.76 -27.46 13.07
N MET A 54 11.62 -28.14 11.94
CA MET A 54 10.82 -27.68 10.81
C MET A 54 9.43 -28.34 10.79
N PRO A 55 8.43 -27.76 10.06
CA PRO A 55 7.11 -28.36 9.94
C PRO A 55 7.16 -29.76 9.32
N LYS A 56 6.27 -30.66 9.78
CA LYS A 56 6.18 -32.06 9.30
C LYS A 56 5.96 -32.14 7.80
N VAL A 57 6.50 -33.17 7.19
CA VAL A 57 6.30 -33.57 5.80
C VAL A 57 5.21 -34.62 5.72
N PHE A 58 4.37 -34.60 4.69
CA PHE A 58 3.36 -35.63 4.44
C PHE A 58 3.77 -36.45 3.23
N LEU A 59 3.93 -37.76 3.43
CA LEU A 59 4.28 -38.73 2.40
C LEU A 59 3.20 -39.78 2.25
N GLN A 60 2.93 -40.22 1.03
CA GLN A 60 2.19 -41.45 0.78
C GLN A 60 3.17 -42.59 0.56
N ALA A 61 3.07 -43.67 1.35
CA ALA A 61 3.80 -44.90 1.12
C ALA A 61 2.99 -45.81 0.17
N VAL A 62 3.59 -46.17 -0.96
CA VAL A 62 3.02 -47.04 -1.97
C VAL A 62 3.94 -48.23 -2.20
N ILE A 63 3.44 -49.45 -2.12
CA ILE A 63 4.18 -50.66 -2.40
C ILE A 63 4.08 -50.96 -3.90
N ARG A 64 5.21 -51.01 -4.59
CA ARG A 64 5.32 -51.40 -6.01
C ARG A 64 6.41 -52.47 -6.14
N ALA A 65 6.08 -53.60 -6.71
CA ALA A 65 7.03 -54.72 -6.93
C ALA A 65 7.87 -55.11 -5.68
N GLN A 66 7.22 -55.16 -4.50
CA GLN A 66 7.81 -55.47 -3.18
C GLN A 66 8.65 -54.35 -2.57
N ASP A 67 8.87 -53.24 -3.26
CA ASP A 67 9.55 -52.05 -2.75
C ASP A 67 8.57 -50.97 -2.29
N THR A 68 8.97 -50.18 -1.28
CA THR A 68 8.21 -49.03 -0.78
C THR A 68 8.67 -47.77 -1.50
N TYR A 69 7.74 -47.17 -2.24
CA TYR A 69 7.92 -45.83 -2.84
C TYR A 69 7.20 -44.79 -1.98
N ARG A 70 7.73 -43.59 -1.95
CA ARG A 70 7.20 -42.47 -1.19
C ARG A 70 6.86 -41.31 -2.10
N VAL A 71 5.59 -40.94 -2.15
CA VAL A 71 5.08 -39.79 -2.93
C VAL A 71 4.86 -38.64 -1.99
N VAL A 72 5.44 -37.48 -2.28
CA VAL A 72 5.32 -36.28 -1.43
C VAL A 72 3.95 -35.67 -1.61
N ILE A 73 3.16 -35.58 -0.52
CA ILE A 73 1.88 -34.90 -0.47
C ILE A 73 2.06 -33.43 -0.05
N ASP A 74 2.83 -33.18 1.02
CA ASP A 74 3.24 -31.84 1.45
C ASP A 74 4.69 -31.83 1.89
N GLY A 75 5.37 -30.68 1.71
CA GLY A 75 6.79 -30.52 1.99
C GLY A 75 7.68 -30.60 0.76
N GLN A 76 7.12 -30.62 -0.45
CA GLN A 76 7.84 -30.67 -1.73
C GLN A 76 8.97 -29.62 -1.79
N GLN A 77 8.67 -28.34 -1.55
CA GLN A 77 9.65 -27.25 -1.61
C GLN A 77 10.81 -27.45 -0.62
N ARG A 78 10.49 -27.94 0.58
CA ARG A 78 11.46 -28.23 1.63
C ARG A 78 12.39 -29.36 1.22
N LEU A 79 11.85 -30.48 0.76
CA LEU A 79 12.65 -31.62 0.33
C LEU A 79 13.49 -31.29 -0.92
N THR A 80 12.92 -30.54 -1.88
CA THR A 80 13.67 -30.07 -3.06
C THR A 80 14.84 -29.17 -2.66
N ALA A 81 14.63 -28.24 -1.70
CA ALA A 81 15.70 -27.37 -1.24
C ALA A 81 16.81 -28.15 -0.53
N ILE A 82 16.47 -29.08 0.36
CA ILE A 82 17.44 -29.91 1.07
C ILE A 82 18.25 -30.76 0.09
N LEU A 83 17.60 -31.50 -0.81
CA LEU A 83 18.27 -32.36 -1.77
C LEU A 83 19.09 -31.58 -2.78
N GLY A 84 18.62 -30.39 -3.20
CA GLY A 84 19.41 -29.52 -4.07
C GLY A 84 20.68 -29.01 -3.39
N TYR A 85 20.64 -28.69 -2.08
CA TYR A 85 21.83 -28.30 -1.33
C TYR A 85 22.82 -29.49 -1.21
N LEU A 86 22.32 -30.67 -0.88
CA LEU A 86 23.17 -31.87 -0.81
C LEU A 86 23.84 -32.21 -2.14
N ARG A 87 23.28 -31.76 -3.29
CA ARG A 87 23.85 -31.91 -4.64
C ARG A 87 24.71 -30.73 -5.09
N ASP A 88 25.03 -29.79 -4.20
CA ASP A 88 25.80 -28.59 -4.49
C ASP A 88 25.15 -27.64 -5.54
N GLU A 89 23.82 -27.67 -5.70
CA GLU A 89 23.12 -26.85 -6.70
C GLU A 89 23.15 -25.35 -6.38
N TYR A 90 23.38 -24.97 -5.12
CA TYR A 90 23.49 -23.57 -4.69
C TYR A 90 24.39 -23.41 -3.46
N THR A 91 24.84 -22.17 -3.24
CA THR A 91 25.64 -21.74 -2.08
C THR A 91 24.77 -21.08 -1.03
N LEU A 92 25.20 -21.10 0.24
CA LEU A 92 24.58 -20.34 1.32
C LEU A 92 24.97 -18.86 1.20
N GLU A 93 23.98 -17.98 1.40
CA GLU A 93 24.11 -16.51 1.43
C GLU A 93 23.33 -15.99 2.63
N ALA A 94 23.27 -14.67 2.83
CA ALA A 94 22.33 -14.11 3.82
C ALA A 94 20.89 -14.59 3.55
N PRO A 95 20.12 -15.01 4.57
CA PRO A 95 20.29 -14.73 6.01
C PRO A 95 21.11 -15.76 6.79
N CYS A 96 21.80 -16.70 6.16
CA CYS A 96 22.70 -17.64 6.86
C CYS A 96 23.88 -16.88 7.46
N ASP A 97 24.33 -17.28 8.66
CA ASP A 97 25.46 -16.64 9.34
C ASP A 97 26.82 -17.12 8.83
N ALA A 98 27.86 -16.34 9.09
CA ALA A 98 29.22 -16.84 9.03
C ALA A 98 29.41 -17.97 10.09
N PRO A 99 30.10 -19.06 9.79
CA PRO A 99 31.08 -19.23 8.71
C PRO A 99 30.53 -19.91 7.43
N TYR A 100 29.23 -20.04 7.28
CA TYR A 100 28.62 -20.84 6.22
C TYR A 100 28.41 -20.06 4.90
N ILE A 101 28.49 -18.73 4.92
CA ILE A 101 28.29 -17.89 3.73
C ILE A 101 29.27 -18.26 2.62
N GLY A 102 28.75 -18.42 1.40
CA GLY A 102 29.50 -18.78 0.20
C GLY A 102 29.76 -20.28 0.02
N LYS A 103 29.43 -21.12 1.01
CA LYS A 103 29.73 -22.55 0.98
C LYS A 103 28.63 -23.38 0.36
N LYS A 104 29.03 -24.40 -0.38
CA LYS A 104 28.22 -25.54 -0.79
C LYS A 104 28.27 -26.63 0.28
N PHE A 105 27.41 -27.65 0.17
CA PHE A 105 27.41 -28.78 1.09
C PHE A 105 28.76 -29.50 1.16
N SER A 106 29.38 -29.77 0.01
CA SER A 106 30.69 -30.43 -0.06
C SER A 106 31.84 -29.60 0.56
N GLU A 107 31.65 -28.30 0.73
CA GLU A 107 32.65 -27.36 1.28
C GLU A 107 32.47 -27.12 2.79
N LEU A 108 31.43 -27.68 3.41
CA LEU A 108 31.23 -27.67 4.85
C LEU A 108 32.22 -28.59 5.56
N THR A 109 32.42 -28.37 6.86
CA THR A 109 33.18 -29.30 7.69
C THR A 109 32.48 -30.67 7.76
N SER A 110 33.21 -31.75 8.00
CA SER A 110 32.62 -33.09 8.17
C SER A 110 31.60 -33.11 9.29
N GLU A 111 31.81 -32.35 10.36
CA GLU A 111 30.89 -32.23 11.49
C GLU A 111 29.56 -31.56 11.05
N ASP A 112 29.60 -30.45 10.29
CA ASP A 112 28.43 -29.78 9.75
C ASP A 112 27.67 -30.63 8.73
N GLN A 113 28.39 -31.34 7.86
CA GLN A 113 27.79 -32.28 6.92
C GLN A 113 27.05 -33.41 7.67
N ASP A 114 27.66 -33.99 8.70
CA ASP A 114 27.07 -35.03 9.53
C ASP A 114 25.87 -34.47 10.32
N ALA A 115 25.94 -33.24 10.82
CA ALA A 115 24.80 -32.58 11.50
C ALA A 115 23.61 -32.44 10.55
N ILE A 116 23.83 -32.01 9.29
CA ILE A 116 22.75 -31.92 8.30
C ILE A 116 22.19 -33.29 7.96
N LEU A 117 23.05 -34.30 7.71
CA LEU A 117 22.61 -35.63 7.31
C LEU A 117 21.86 -36.37 8.43
N ASN A 118 22.21 -36.11 9.68
CA ASN A 118 21.57 -36.70 10.86
C ASN A 118 20.35 -35.91 11.34
N TYR A 119 20.09 -34.69 10.81
CA TYR A 119 18.90 -33.91 11.16
C TYR A 119 17.64 -34.70 10.83
N LYS A 120 16.75 -34.81 11.81
CA LYS A 120 15.53 -35.63 11.71
C LYS A 120 14.36 -34.81 11.18
N ILE A 121 13.78 -35.29 10.09
CA ILE A 121 12.54 -34.76 9.51
C ILE A 121 11.36 -35.58 10.03
N ASP A 122 10.42 -34.90 10.67
CA ASP A 122 9.17 -35.50 11.07
C ASP A 122 8.24 -35.70 9.88
N VAL A 123 7.75 -36.92 9.70
CA VAL A 123 6.93 -37.33 8.56
C VAL A 123 5.61 -37.94 9.04
N ASN A 124 4.50 -37.46 8.47
CA ASN A 124 3.23 -38.18 8.53
C ASN A 124 3.12 -39.10 7.29
N GLU A 125 3.27 -40.39 7.48
CA GLU A 125 3.20 -41.40 6.42
C GLU A 125 1.78 -41.92 6.27
N ILE A 126 1.22 -41.78 5.06
CA ILE A 126 -0.13 -42.18 4.70
C ILE A 126 -0.08 -43.45 3.88
N ARG A 127 -0.92 -44.43 4.24
CA ARG A 127 -1.00 -45.74 3.60
C ARG A 127 -2.42 -46.02 3.13
N ASN A 128 -2.58 -46.89 2.15
CA ASN A 128 -3.86 -47.34 1.64
C ASN A 128 -4.81 -46.18 1.20
N ALA A 129 -4.23 -45.10 0.63
CA ALA A 129 -4.98 -43.98 0.07
C ALA A 129 -4.98 -44.06 -1.46
N ASN A 130 -6.13 -43.86 -2.09
CA ASN A 130 -6.24 -43.67 -3.54
C ASN A 130 -5.97 -42.20 -3.91
N ALA A 131 -5.82 -41.89 -5.21
CA ALA A 131 -5.50 -40.55 -5.71
C ALA A 131 -6.50 -39.46 -5.22
N GLN A 132 -7.79 -39.78 -5.14
CA GLN A 132 -8.81 -38.84 -4.67
C GLN A 132 -8.64 -38.53 -3.18
N MET A 133 -8.34 -39.53 -2.35
CA MET A 133 -8.04 -39.35 -0.92
C MET A 133 -6.76 -38.52 -0.72
N VAL A 134 -5.74 -38.75 -1.52
CA VAL A 134 -4.48 -37.97 -1.47
C VAL A 134 -4.76 -36.50 -1.80
N ASN A 135 -5.52 -36.21 -2.84
CA ASN A 135 -5.95 -34.85 -3.19
C ASN A 135 -6.77 -34.17 -2.08
N ASP A 136 -7.67 -34.92 -1.45
CA ASP A 136 -8.46 -34.39 -0.31
C ASP A 136 -7.54 -34.06 0.89
N ILE A 137 -6.59 -34.93 1.21
CA ILE A 137 -5.59 -34.70 2.26
C ILE A 137 -4.73 -33.48 1.93
N TYR A 138 -4.19 -33.41 0.71
CA TYR A 138 -3.43 -32.24 0.23
C TYR A 138 -4.23 -30.94 0.38
N SER A 139 -5.49 -30.96 -0.08
CA SER A 139 -6.37 -29.80 0.03
C SER A 139 -6.61 -29.40 1.49
N ARG A 140 -6.82 -30.37 2.39
CA ARG A 140 -7.06 -30.11 3.83
C ARG A 140 -5.81 -29.60 4.51
N VAL A 141 -4.66 -30.21 4.30
CA VAL A 141 -3.37 -29.78 4.88
C VAL A 141 -3.08 -28.34 4.47
N ASN A 142 -3.22 -28.00 3.19
CA ASN A 142 -2.96 -26.64 2.70
C ASN A 142 -4.04 -25.62 3.08
N LYS A 143 -5.32 -26.04 3.16
CA LYS A 143 -6.43 -25.15 3.49
C LYS A 143 -6.37 -24.62 4.93
N TYR A 144 -5.84 -25.42 5.84
CA TYR A 144 -5.72 -25.06 7.26
C TYR A 144 -4.34 -24.51 7.64
N THR A 145 -3.36 -24.55 6.72
CA THR A 145 -2.06 -23.91 6.93
C THR A 145 -2.18 -22.43 6.54
N VAL A 146 -2.57 -21.59 7.48
CA VAL A 146 -2.59 -20.13 7.27
C VAL A 146 -1.15 -19.64 7.20
N GLN A 147 -0.67 -19.38 5.98
CA GLN A 147 0.65 -18.77 5.81
C GLN A 147 0.66 -17.39 6.44
N LEU A 148 1.67 -17.10 7.25
CA LEU A 148 1.89 -15.76 7.79
C LEU A 148 2.10 -14.79 6.62
N ASN A 149 1.46 -13.63 6.69
CA ASN A 149 1.71 -12.56 5.75
C ASN A 149 3.00 -11.81 6.10
N LYS A 150 3.43 -10.88 5.24
CA LYS A 150 4.67 -10.12 5.47
C LYS A 150 4.66 -9.34 6.77
N GLN A 151 3.52 -8.79 7.18
CA GLN A 151 3.42 -8.00 8.40
C GLN A 151 3.46 -8.86 9.66
N GLU A 152 2.83 -10.04 9.63
CA GLU A 152 2.92 -11.02 10.71
C GLU A 152 4.36 -11.54 10.89
N LEU A 153 5.10 -11.70 9.78
CA LEU A 153 6.53 -12.02 9.82
C LEU A 153 7.36 -10.86 10.38
N ARG A 154 7.12 -9.60 9.94
CA ARG A 154 7.79 -8.41 10.48
C ARG A 154 7.63 -8.29 11.99
N ARG A 155 6.44 -8.60 12.51
CA ARG A 155 6.19 -8.60 13.97
C ARG A 155 7.11 -9.55 14.71
N ALA A 156 7.40 -10.72 14.13
CA ALA A 156 8.29 -11.71 14.73
C ALA A 156 9.77 -11.35 14.55
N ASP A 157 10.13 -10.88 13.35
CA ASP A 157 11.52 -10.66 12.96
C ASP A 157 12.10 -9.34 13.47
N PHE A 158 11.26 -8.30 13.62
CA PHE A 158 11.69 -6.93 13.95
C PHE A 158 10.92 -6.34 15.15
N PRO A 159 10.98 -6.95 16.34
CA PRO A 159 10.41 -6.34 17.53
C PRO A 159 11.18 -5.06 17.88
N GLY A 160 10.44 -3.96 18.16
CA GLY A 160 11.09 -2.69 18.51
C GLY A 160 10.16 -1.49 18.49
N ALA A 161 10.74 -0.30 18.67
CA ALA A 161 9.99 0.94 18.85
C ALA A 161 9.11 1.31 17.65
N PHE A 162 9.57 1.08 16.42
CA PHE A 162 8.79 1.35 15.21
C PHE A 162 7.53 0.46 15.12
N LEU A 163 7.67 -0.83 15.44
CA LEU A 163 6.54 -1.75 15.51
C LEU A 163 5.53 -1.30 16.58
N ASN A 164 6.02 -1.04 17.80
CA ASN A 164 5.18 -0.64 18.92
C ASN A 164 4.37 0.64 18.60
N LEU A 165 5.03 1.65 18.02
CA LEU A 165 4.35 2.87 17.59
C LEU A 165 3.35 2.61 16.47
N SER A 166 3.68 1.73 15.51
CA SER A 166 2.76 1.36 14.42
C SER A 166 1.52 0.65 14.97
N GLU A 167 1.66 -0.26 15.94
CA GLU A 167 0.56 -0.95 16.61
C GLU A 167 -0.29 0.04 17.42
N GLU A 168 0.33 0.95 18.16
CA GLU A 168 -0.36 1.98 18.94
C GLU A 168 -1.22 2.88 18.04
N LEU A 169 -0.63 3.42 16.97
CA LEU A 169 -1.32 4.34 16.07
C LEU A 169 -2.34 3.66 15.16
N ALA A 170 -2.19 2.36 14.89
CA ALA A 170 -3.22 1.57 14.20
C ALA A 170 -4.52 1.50 15.03
N GLY A 171 -4.44 1.57 16.35
CA GLY A 171 -5.58 1.66 17.28
C GLY A 171 -6.14 3.07 17.46
N THR A 172 -5.81 4.03 16.58
CA THR A 172 -6.36 5.38 16.64
C THR A 172 -7.88 5.36 16.44
N GLU A 173 -8.63 5.96 17.35
CA GLU A 173 -10.09 6.00 17.35
C GLU A 173 -10.69 6.44 16.01
N PHE A 174 -10.07 7.41 15.34
CA PHE A 174 -10.50 7.88 14.01
C PHE A 174 -10.59 6.75 12.98
N PHE A 175 -9.66 5.79 13.00
CA PHE A 175 -9.67 4.67 12.07
C PHE A 175 -10.81 3.70 12.37
N ASP A 176 -11.09 3.44 13.64
CA ASP A 176 -12.16 2.56 14.08
C ASP A 176 -13.55 3.15 13.81
N GLU A 177 -13.78 4.43 14.21
CA GLU A 177 -15.02 5.15 13.99
C GLU A 177 -15.38 5.22 12.50
N ASN A 178 -14.38 5.45 11.66
CA ASN A 178 -14.55 5.58 10.22
C ASN A 178 -14.40 4.26 9.45
N ARG A 179 -14.21 3.14 10.15
CA ARG A 179 -14.07 1.80 9.56
C ARG A 179 -13.03 1.76 8.42
N VAL A 180 -11.90 2.42 8.64
CA VAL A 180 -10.80 2.46 7.65
C VAL A 180 -10.31 1.04 7.37
N PHE A 181 -10.28 0.20 8.41
CA PHE A 181 -9.91 -1.20 8.31
C PHE A 181 -11.10 -2.13 8.53
N THR A 182 -11.12 -3.25 7.84
CA THR A 182 -12.07 -4.32 8.11
C THR A 182 -11.54 -5.21 9.23
N VAL A 183 -12.43 -5.88 9.97
CA VAL A 183 -12.05 -6.86 11.01
C VAL A 183 -11.11 -7.94 10.45
N ALA A 184 -11.33 -8.39 9.22
CA ALA A 184 -10.46 -9.36 8.56
C ALA A 184 -9.06 -8.78 8.27
N ASN A 185 -8.97 -7.49 7.93
CA ASN A 185 -7.71 -6.81 7.69
C ASN A 185 -6.91 -6.66 8.99
N SER A 186 -7.55 -6.22 10.08
CA SER A 186 -6.89 -6.06 11.39
C SER A 186 -6.46 -7.41 12.00
N LYS A 187 -7.27 -8.47 11.85
CA LYS A 187 -6.85 -9.83 12.27
C LYS A 187 -5.57 -10.32 11.60
N ARG A 188 -5.22 -9.77 10.44
CA ARG A 188 -4.01 -10.07 9.67
C ARG A 188 -3.00 -8.94 9.72
N MET A 189 -3.10 -8.03 10.70
CA MET A 189 -2.22 -6.88 10.91
C MET A 189 -2.10 -5.93 9.71
N GLY A 190 -3.11 -5.90 8.84
CA GLY A 190 -3.11 -5.01 7.67
C GLY A 190 -3.40 -3.54 7.99
N ASP A 191 -3.88 -3.25 9.20
CA ASP A 191 -3.96 -1.95 9.84
C ASP A 191 -2.57 -1.48 10.29
N VAL A 192 -1.82 -2.35 10.98
CA VAL A 192 -0.43 -2.09 11.40
C VAL A 192 0.47 -1.89 10.18
N GLU A 193 0.33 -2.73 9.13
CA GLU A 193 1.09 -2.56 7.87
C GLU A 193 0.84 -1.17 7.26
N TYR A 194 -0.43 -0.76 7.18
CA TYR A 194 -0.78 0.53 6.59
C TYR A 194 -0.30 1.71 7.45
N THR A 195 -0.44 1.62 8.77
CA THR A 195 0.07 2.64 9.69
C THR A 195 1.60 2.76 9.62
N SER A 196 2.30 1.64 9.45
CA SER A 196 3.75 1.64 9.18
C SER A 196 4.10 2.35 7.87
N GLU A 197 3.26 2.22 6.81
CA GLU A 197 3.45 2.97 5.56
C GLU A 197 3.26 4.48 5.79
N LEU A 198 2.29 4.89 6.62
CA LEU A 198 2.10 6.29 6.98
C LEU A 198 3.28 6.84 7.80
N LEU A 199 3.78 6.09 8.78
CA LEU A 199 4.96 6.49 9.55
C LEU A 199 6.20 6.60 8.67
N ALA A 200 6.44 5.65 7.78
CA ALA A 200 7.56 5.71 6.83
C ALA A 200 7.46 6.94 5.91
N MET A 201 6.24 7.31 5.50
CA MET A 201 5.98 8.51 4.73
C MET A 201 6.28 9.79 5.53
N LEU A 202 5.87 9.88 6.80
CA LEU A 202 6.19 11.02 7.67
C LEU A 202 7.70 11.18 7.91
N LEU A 203 8.45 10.07 7.93
CA LEU A 203 9.90 10.06 8.16
C LEU A 203 10.73 10.41 6.93
N SER A 204 10.29 10.00 5.74
CA SER A 204 11.13 10.04 4.53
C SER A 204 10.36 10.36 3.24
N GLY A 205 9.14 10.94 3.36
CA GLY A 205 8.28 11.21 2.19
C GLY A 205 7.65 9.94 1.61
N PRO A 206 6.96 10.04 0.46
CA PRO A 206 6.30 8.92 -0.19
C PRO A 206 7.27 7.77 -0.52
N GLN A 207 6.91 6.55 -0.14
CA GLN A 207 7.73 5.34 -0.31
C GLN A 207 7.12 4.37 -1.30
N GLU A 208 7.94 3.51 -1.91
CA GLU A 208 7.46 2.31 -2.59
C GLU A 208 6.90 1.33 -1.56
N LYS A 209 5.68 0.84 -1.81
CA LYS A 209 5.09 -0.18 -0.93
C LYS A 209 5.89 -1.47 -1.04
N LYS A 210 6.24 -2.08 0.07
CA LYS A 210 6.76 -3.43 0.27
C LYS A 210 8.28 -3.59 0.33
N GLU A 211 9.06 -2.78 -0.38
CA GLU A 211 10.51 -3.00 -0.46
C GLU A 211 11.27 -2.27 0.65
N THR A 212 10.72 -1.16 1.14
CA THR A 212 11.41 -0.29 2.10
C THR A 212 10.93 -0.41 3.55
N LEU A 213 9.78 -1.05 3.82
CA LEU A 213 9.28 -1.13 5.20
C LEU A 213 10.21 -1.91 6.12
N ASP A 214 10.81 -2.99 5.64
CA ASP A 214 11.73 -3.81 6.45
C ASP A 214 12.92 -2.97 6.93
N ASP A 215 13.43 -2.06 6.10
CA ASP A 215 14.50 -1.13 6.43
C ASP A 215 14.08 -0.16 7.56
N PHE A 216 12.83 0.33 7.54
CA PHE A 216 12.31 1.18 8.62
C PHE A 216 12.19 0.41 9.94
N TYR A 217 11.71 -0.82 9.90
CA TYR A 217 11.64 -1.68 11.08
C TYR A 217 13.02 -1.93 11.69
N GLN A 218 14.03 -2.21 10.86
CA GLN A 218 15.41 -2.40 11.31
C GLN A 218 16.05 -1.11 11.85
N ARG A 219 15.95 -0.03 11.07
CA ARG A 219 16.57 1.26 11.38
C ARG A 219 16.01 1.87 12.66
N PHE A 220 14.71 1.77 12.89
CA PHE A 220 14.01 2.35 14.02
C PHE A 220 13.60 1.31 15.09
N ALA A 221 14.24 0.13 15.11
CA ALA A 221 14.04 -0.87 16.16
C ALA A 221 14.42 -0.29 17.55
N ARG A 222 15.49 0.50 17.59
CA ARG A 222 15.89 1.33 18.73
C ARG A 222 15.76 2.80 18.32
N TRP A 223 14.67 3.41 18.71
CA TRP A 223 14.34 4.77 18.33
C TRP A 223 14.43 5.69 19.55
N ASN A 224 15.02 6.89 19.38
CA ASN A 224 15.04 7.90 20.43
C ASN A 224 13.61 8.29 20.80
N GLU A 225 13.31 8.40 22.10
CA GLU A 225 11.94 8.66 22.61
C GLU A 225 11.44 10.05 22.19
N ASP A 226 12.28 11.07 22.15
CA ASP A 226 11.89 12.42 21.75
C ASP A 226 11.54 12.47 20.25
N ASP A 227 12.36 11.84 19.40
CA ASP A 227 12.10 11.74 17.95
C ASP A 227 10.84 10.93 17.67
N GLN A 228 10.63 9.83 18.42
CA GLN A 228 9.40 9.02 18.33
C GLN A 228 8.17 9.84 18.72
N ALA A 229 8.25 10.60 19.83
CA ALA A 229 7.18 11.47 20.29
C ALA A 229 6.85 12.58 19.27
N ALA A 230 7.87 13.15 18.63
CA ALA A 230 7.70 14.17 17.59
C ALA A 230 6.93 13.61 16.38
N VAL A 231 7.30 12.42 15.88
CA VAL A 231 6.60 11.79 14.74
C VAL A 231 5.18 11.35 15.12
N LYS A 232 4.98 10.86 16.35
CA LYS A 232 3.65 10.57 16.88
C LYS A 232 2.77 11.83 16.93
N SER A 233 3.31 12.97 17.39
CA SER A 233 2.57 14.24 17.39
C SER A 233 2.17 14.64 15.97
N ARG A 234 3.09 14.63 15.01
CA ARG A 234 2.79 14.93 13.59
C ARG A 234 1.68 14.03 13.05
N PHE A 235 1.69 12.74 13.36
CA PHE A 235 0.63 11.82 12.96
C PHE A 235 -0.73 12.23 13.53
N LEU A 236 -0.77 12.55 14.82
CA LEU A 236 -2.00 12.94 15.51
C LEU A 236 -2.51 14.33 15.06
N ASP A 237 -1.61 15.24 14.71
CA ASP A 237 -1.98 16.55 14.14
C ASP A 237 -2.68 16.39 12.79
N VAL A 238 -2.20 15.49 11.92
CA VAL A 238 -2.90 15.16 10.67
C VAL A 238 -4.28 14.55 10.95
N VAL A 239 -4.37 13.62 11.89
CA VAL A 239 -5.66 13.02 12.29
C VAL A 239 -6.61 14.09 12.86
N SER A 240 -6.09 15.05 13.61
CA SER A 240 -6.89 16.20 14.13
C SER A 240 -7.48 17.03 13.00
N ASP A 241 -6.70 17.32 11.96
CA ASP A 241 -7.22 18.07 10.80
C ASP A 241 -8.25 17.24 10.01
N LEU A 242 -8.05 15.93 9.86
CA LEU A 242 -9.07 15.06 9.26
C LEU A 242 -10.37 15.08 10.08
N LYS A 243 -10.30 15.01 11.41
CA LYS A 243 -11.48 15.14 12.30
C LYS A 243 -12.18 16.50 12.13
N LYS A 244 -11.44 17.61 11.95
CA LYS A 244 -12.01 18.94 11.71
C LYS A 244 -12.70 19.02 10.34
N ILE A 245 -12.06 18.52 9.27
CA ILE A 245 -12.63 18.55 7.91
C ILE A 245 -13.95 17.77 7.87
N TRP A 246 -13.99 16.56 8.44
CA TRP A 246 -15.17 15.70 8.50
C TRP A 246 -15.97 15.84 9.81
N GLY A 247 -15.91 17.00 10.45
CA GLY A 247 -16.69 17.28 11.66
C GLY A 247 -18.20 17.41 11.42
N THR A 248 -18.93 17.75 12.47
CA THR A 248 -20.40 17.76 12.49
C THR A 248 -21.06 18.64 11.42
N SER A 249 -20.41 19.68 10.94
CA SER A 249 -20.93 20.57 9.88
C SER A 249 -20.59 20.12 8.46
N ALA A 250 -19.93 18.98 8.27
CA ALA A 250 -19.50 18.54 6.93
C ALA A 250 -20.69 18.24 6.02
N ASP A 251 -21.77 17.65 6.54
CA ASP A 251 -22.98 17.32 5.77
C ASP A 251 -23.70 18.60 5.28
N GLU A 252 -23.64 19.69 6.01
CA GLU A 252 -24.22 20.99 5.61
C GLU A 252 -23.52 21.57 4.37
N ASP A 253 -22.21 21.30 4.25
CA ASP A 253 -21.39 21.69 3.10
C ASP A 253 -21.42 20.65 1.96
N GLY A 254 -22.26 19.60 2.07
CA GLY A 254 -22.43 18.55 1.07
C GLY A 254 -21.39 17.45 1.11
N LEU A 255 -20.45 17.45 2.07
CA LEU A 255 -19.47 16.40 2.25
C LEU A 255 -20.04 15.27 3.11
N LYS A 256 -20.19 14.07 2.52
CA LYS A 256 -20.62 12.86 3.24
C LYS A 256 -19.67 12.55 4.41
N CYS A 257 -20.16 11.83 5.44
CA CYS A 257 -19.30 11.33 6.51
C CYS A 257 -18.13 10.50 5.93
N PHE A 258 -16.96 10.59 6.56
CA PHE A 258 -15.70 10.03 6.04
C PHE A 258 -15.82 8.58 5.56
N GLN A 259 -16.48 7.73 6.35
CA GLN A 259 -16.65 6.30 6.01
C GLN A 259 -17.46 6.04 4.72
N LYS A 260 -18.21 7.03 4.21
CA LYS A 260 -18.98 6.93 2.97
C LYS A 260 -18.28 7.58 1.79
N THR A 261 -17.14 8.25 2.00
CA THR A 261 -16.36 8.87 0.93
C THR A 261 -15.28 7.94 0.42
N ARG A 262 -14.80 8.22 -0.80
CA ARG A 262 -13.61 7.57 -1.37
C ARG A 262 -12.36 7.74 -0.49
N PHE A 263 -12.27 8.84 0.27
CA PHE A 263 -11.12 9.18 1.10
C PHE A 263 -10.84 8.19 2.23
N ARG A 264 -11.78 7.29 2.53
CA ARG A 264 -11.54 6.14 3.39
C ARG A 264 -10.63 5.08 2.75
N GLN A 265 -10.53 5.05 1.42
CA GLN A 265 -9.69 4.08 0.71
C GLN A 265 -8.21 4.37 0.98
N LYS A 266 -7.41 3.31 1.15
CA LYS A 266 -5.99 3.42 1.53
C LYS A 266 -5.19 4.35 0.61
N ALA A 267 -5.44 4.34 -0.70
CA ALA A 267 -4.72 5.16 -1.67
C ALA A 267 -5.00 6.66 -1.50
N ASP A 268 -6.28 7.02 -1.28
CA ASP A 268 -6.71 8.39 -1.09
C ASP A 268 -6.33 8.91 0.30
N LEU A 269 -6.52 8.10 1.34
CA LEU A 269 -6.14 8.45 2.71
C LEU A 269 -4.62 8.68 2.84
N TYR A 270 -3.80 7.86 2.16
CA TYR A 270 -2.36 8.07 2.12
C TYR A 270 -1.99 9.42 1.49
N ALA A 271 -2.65 9.79 0.39
CA ALA A 271 -2.40 11.05 -0.28
C ALA A 271 -2.88 12.25 0.59
N LEU A 272 -4.03 12.15 1.24
CA LEU A 272 -4.52 13.16 2.20
C LEU A 272 -3.55 13.33 3.37
N PHE A 273 -3.10 12.22 3.96
CA PHE A 273 -2.15 12.26 5.06
C PHE A 273 -0.88 12.99 4.66
N ASN A 274 -0.34 12.68 3.48
CA ASN A 274 0.87 13.31 2.98
C ASN A 274 0.66 14.81 2.72
N VAL A 275 -0.44 15.22 2.11
CA VAL A 275 -0.72 16.64 1.82
C VAL A 275 -0.87 17.46 3.10
N ILE A 276 -1.56 16.94 4.10
CA ILE A 276 -1.77 17.65 5.38
C ILE A 276 -0.44 17.78 6.11
N ASP A 277 0.36 16.72 6.16
CA ASP A 277 1.70 16.76 6.77
C ASP A 277 2.62 17.75 6.04
N ASP A 278 2.61 17.78 4.70
CA ASP A 278 3.36 18.76 3.91
C ASP A 278 2.96 20.21 4.25
N PHE A 279 1.67 20.48 4.45
CA PHE A 279 1.20 21.81 4.88
C PHE A 279 1.70 22.14 6.29
N HIS A 280 1.62 21.21 7.23
CA HIS A 280 2.12 21.42 8.59
C HIS A 280 3.64 21.64 8.60
N ALA A 281 4.40 20.87 7.83
CA ALA A 281 5.86 21.05 7.69
C ALA A 281 6.23 22.41 7.11
N ALA A 282 5.36 22.99 6.26
CA ALA A 282 5.53 24.34 5.71
C ALA A 282 4.99 25.45 6.65
N GLY A 283 4.51 25.11 7.85
CA GLY A 283 4.01 26.07 8.86
C GLY A 283 2.55 26.47 8.67
N TYR A 284 1.78 25.77 7.81
CA TYR A 284 0.36 26.03 7.60
C TYR A 284 -0.50 25.08 8.44
N SER A 285 -1.62 25.59 8.97
CA SER A 285 -2.59 24.78 9.73
C SER A 285 -4.01 25.22 9.40
N LEU A 286 -4.99 24.37 9.70
CA LEU A 286 -6.41 24.74 9.55
C LEU A 286 -6.82 25.79 10.57
N GLY A 287 -6.38 25.67 11.83
CA GLY A 287 -6.80 26.59 12.90
C GLY A 287 -8.33 26.73 12.97
N ASP A 288 -8.80 27.99 12.97
CA ASP A 288 -10.22 28.36 12.95
C ASP A 288 -10.69 28.81 11.55
N LYS A 289 -10.00 28.39 10.49
CA LYS A 289 -10.36 28.74 9.11
C LYS A 289 -11.71 28.16 8.72
N CYS A 290 -12.42 28.89 7.85
CA CYS A 290 -13.66 28.40 7.26
C CYS A 290 -13.37 27.20 6.35
N LEU A 291 -14.07 26.08 6.57
CA LEU A 291 -13.88 24.83 5.84
C LEU A 291 -14.93 24.60 4.74
N GLU A 292 -15.91 25.49 4.60
CA GLU A 292 -17.04 25.33 3.67
C GLU A 292 -16.57 24.99 2.24
N PHE A 293 -15.68 25.81 1.69
CA PHE A 293 -15.22 25.59 0.31
C PHE A 293 -14.34 24.37 0.16
N LEU A 294 -13.46 24.07 1.15
CA LEU A 294 -12.67 22.86 1.15
C LEU A 294 -13.58 21.61 1.13
N ARG A 295 -14.64 21.62 1.94
CA ARG A 295 -15.59 20.51 2.00
C ARG A 295 -16.38 20.36 0.70
N LYS A 296 -16.76 21.48 0.06
CA LYS A 296 -17.37 21.45 -1.27
C LYS A 296 -16.44 20.86 -2.33
N ASP A 297 -15.17 21.24 -2.32
CA ASP A 297 -14.16 20.67 -3.22
C ASP A 297 -13.96 19.19 -2.99
N LEU A 298 -13.84 18.74 -1.74
CA LEU A 298 -13.73 17.32 -1.41
C LEU A 298 -14.99 16.52 -1.78
N ALA A 299 -16.18 17.10 -1.60
CA ALA A 299 -17.45 16.50 -2.02
C ALA A 299 -17.51 16.31 -3.55
N LEU A 300 -17.04 17.30 -4.28
CA LEU A 300 -16.94 17.23 -5.75
C LEU A 300 -15.94 16.15 -6.18
N LEU A 301 -14.78 16.08 -5.56
CA LEU A 301 -13.80 15.01 -5.82
C LEU A 301 -14.36 13.62 -5.51
N ASP A 302 -15.11 13.48 -4.38
CA ASP A 302 -15.78 12.23 -4.02
C ASP A 302 -16.79 11.79 -5.07
N ALA A 303 -17.50 12.73 -5.69
CA ALA A 303 -18.54 12.47 -6.65
C ALA A 303 -18.04 12.19 -8.08
N LEU A 304 -16.97 12.86 -8.49
CA LEU A 304 -16.55 12.86 -9.91
C LEU A 304 -15.30 12.05 -10.22
N ILE A 305 -14.51 11.65 -9.23
CA ILE A 305 -13.34 10.79 -9.48
C ILE A 305 -13.79 9.35 -9.63
N GLU A 306 -13.95 8.92 -10.86
CA GLU A 306 -14.29 7.55 -11.24
C GLU A 306 -13.59 7.17 -12.56
N PRO A 307 -13.40 5.87 -12.86
CA PRO A 307 -12.69 5.44 -14.08
C PRO A 307 -13.39 5.86 -15.38
N GLU A 308 -14.69 6.05 -15.34
CA GLU A 308 -15.55 6.48 -16.43
C GLU A 308 -15.77 7.98 -16.49
N SER A 309 -15.08 8.76 -15.62
CA SER A 309 -15.22 10.23 -15.60
C SER A 309 -14.91 10.85 -16.96
N GLU A 310 -15.77 11.73 -17.44
CA GLU A 310 -15.55 12.51 -18.65
C GLU A 310 -14.45 13.58 -18.45
N ILE A 311 -14.08 13.88 -17.22
CA ILE A 311 -13.04 14.84 -16.87
C ILE A 311 -11.70 14.12 -16.79
N SER A 312 -10.78 14.45 -17.70
CA SER A 312 -9.48 13.78 -17.86
C SER A 312 -8.67 13.68 -16.56
N LEU A 313 -8.64 14.76 -15.77
CA LEU A 313 -7.92 14.80 -14.50
C LEU A 313 -8.50 13.79 -13.49
N PHE A 314 -9.82 13.70 -13.39
CA PHE A 314 -10.49 12.82 -12.42
C PHE A 314 -10.45 11.36 -12.87
N GLN A 315 -10.59 11.10 -14.17
CA GLN A 315 -10.37 9.77 -14.73
C GLN A 315 -8.95 9.28 -14.43
N ARG A 316 -7.93 10.10 -14.72
CA ARG A 316 -6.53 9.78 -14.40
C ARG A 316 -6.32 9.52 -12.92
N TYR A 317 -6.94 10.31 -12.04
CA TYR A 317 -6.86 10.11 -10.59
C TYR A 317 -7.42 8.74 -10.18
N ALA A 318 -8.60 8.38 -10.68
CA ALA A 318 -9.21 7.08 -10.40
C ALA A 318 -8.31 5.92 -10.86
N ILE A 319 -7.74 6.00 -12.06
CA ILE A 319 -6.82 4.99 -12.60
C ILE A 319 -5.56 4.86 -11.70
N GLN A 320 -4.99 5.99 -11.24
CA GLN A 320 -3.83 5.99 -10.33
C GLN A 320 -4.13 5.38 -8.95
N CYS A 321 -5.40 5.32 -8.53
CA CYS A 321 -5.80 4.66 -7.30
C CYS A 321 -5.86 3.13 -7.43
N VAL A 322 -6.06 2.59 -8.63
CA VAL A 322 -6.25 1.16 -8.90
C VAL A 322 -4.96 0.55 -9.49
N SER A 323 -4.45 1.15 -10.57
CA SER A 323 -3.26 0.67 -11.27
C SER A 323 -2.01 1.31 -10.67
N GLN A 324 -1.07 0.47 -10.21
CA GLN A 324 0.21 0.92 -9.63
C GLN A 324 0.04 1.91 -8.44
N SER A 325 -1.06 1.81 -7.69
CA SER A 325 -1.45 2.75 -6.63
C SER A 325 -0.37 2.99 -5.57
N ASN A 326 0.59 2.10 -5.45
CA ASN A 326 1.62 2.10 -4.41
C ASN A 326 3.02 2.50 -4.91
N THR A 327 3.17 2.89 -6.20
CA THR A 327 4.42 3.45 -6.71
C THR A 327 4.63 4.88 -6.21
N ILE A 328 5.89 5.30 -6.06
CA ILE A 328 6.24 6.67 -5.64
C ILE A 328 5.60 7.69 -6.59
N GLY A 329 5.71 7.49 -7.90
CA GLY A 329 5.13 8.39 -8.91
C GLY A 329 3.62 8.57 -8.73
N SER A 330 2.86 7.46 -8.60
CA SER A 330 1.41 7.53 -8.38
C SER A 330 1.05 8.19 -7.04
N ARG A 331 1.82 7.94 -5.97
CA ARG A 331 1.62 8.55 -4.66
C ARG A 331 1.86 10.07 -4.70
N ARG A 332 2.96 10.52 -5.34
CA ARG A 332 3.30 11.94 -5.51
C ARG A 332 2.27 12.65 -6.38
N TRP A 333 1.88 12.05 -7.49
CA TRP A 333 0.90 12.64 -8.39
C TRP A 333 -0.46 12.86 -7.70
N ARG A 334 -0.99 11.87 -6.99
CA ARG A 334 -2.23 12.03 -6.22
C ARG A 334 -2.10 13.08 -5.12
N ARG A 335 -0.95 13.12 -4.41
CA ARG A 335 -0.64 14.17 -3.43
C ARG A 335 -0.74 15.55 -4.07
N ASN A 336 -0.10 15.76 -5.22
CA ASN A 336 -0.06 17.06 -5.89
C ASN A 336 -1.46 17.52 -6.32
N VAL A 337 -2.30 16.61 -6.83
CA VAL A 337 -3.69 16.93 -7.15
C VAL A 337 -4.46 17.36 -5.91
N LEU A 338 -4.42 16.60 -4.81
CA LEU A 338 -5.12 16.96 -3.58
C LEU A 338 -4.56 18.26 -2.99
N ARG A 339 -3.25 18.46 -3.03
CA ARG A 339 -2.63 19.72 -2.59
C ARG A 339 -3.20 20.93 -3.33
N ALA A 340 -3.39 20.82 -4.64
CA ALA A 340 -3.98 21.88 -5.44
C ALA A 340 -5.39 22.28 -4.95
N PHE A 341 -6.24 21.29 -4.67
CA PHE A 341 -7.60 21.55 -4.15
C PHE A 341 -7.61 22.06 -2.69
N MET A 342 -6.64 21.65 -1.87
CA MET A 342 -6.61 22.00 -0.45
C MET A 342 -5.86 23.30 -0.14
N SER A 343 -5.02 23.79 -1.06
CA SER A 343 -4.15 24.96 -0.85
C SER A 343 -4.93 26.23 -0.57
N GLY A 344 -6.11 26.42 -1.16
CA GLY A 344 -6.98 27.55 -0.90
C GLY A 344 -7.33 27.74 0.58
N THR A 345 -7.48 26.64 1.33
CA THR A 345 -7.71 26.68 2.78
C THR A 345 -6.42 26.80 3.57
N TYR A 346 -5.43 25.96 3.32
CA TYR A 346 -4.21 25.92 4.13
C TYR A 346 -3.31 27.15 3.92
N ILE A 347 -3.11 27.55 2.67
CA ILE A 347 -2.18 28.63 2.31
C ILE A 347 -2.91 29.99 2.23
N ALA A 348 -4.21 29.99 1.95
CA ALA A 348 -5.03 31.20 1.74
C ALA A 348 -4.48 32.13 0.65
N SER A 349 -3.87 31.58 -0.39
CA SER A 349 -3.31 32.29 -1.53
C SER A 349 -3.77 31.66 -2.84
N ALA A 350 -3.72 32.42 -3.93
CA ALA A 350 -4.01 31.89 -5.25
C ALA A 350 -3.02 30.77 -5.61
N PRO A 351 -3.51 29.62 -6.14
CA PRO A 351 -2.64 28.58 -6.65
C PRO A 351 -1.76 29.09 -7.80
N ALA A 352 -0.69 28.35 -8.11
CA ALA A 352 0.15 28.65 -9.27
C ALA A 352 -0.68 28.69 -10.58
N ALA A 353 -0.24 29.49 -11.54
CA ALA A 353 -0.97 29.69 -12.80
C ALA A 353 -1.25 28.38 -13.57
N GLY A 354 -0.32 27.41 -13.52
CA GLY A 354 -0.51 26.08 -14.09
C GLY A 354 -1.68 25.33 -13.50
N ILE A 355 -1.84 25.35 -12.16
CA ILE A 355 -2.95 24.71 -11.45
C ILE A 355 -4.27 25.34 -11.82
N VAL A 356 -4.34 26.69 -11.91
CA VAL A 356 -5.56 27.39 -12.32
C VAL A 356 -5.95 27.04 -13.75
N ARG A 357 -4.98 26.85 -14.63
CA ARG A 357 -5.23 26.38 -16.01
C ARG A 357 -5.84 24.97 -16.00
N GLU A 358 -5.31 24.05 -15.21
CA GLU A 358 -5.92 22.72 -15.06
C GLU A 358 -7.35 22.82 -14.54
N PHE A 359 -7.60 23.64 -13.53
CA PHE A 359 -8.96 23.87 -13.02
C PHE A 359 -9.88 24.48 -14.07
N HIS A 360 -9.36 25.39 -14.91
CA HIS A 360 -10.11 25.92 -16.05
C HIS A 360 -10.49 24.81 -17.04
N ASN A 361 -9.53 23.92 -17.39
CA ASN A 361 -9.80 22.76 -18.25
C ASN A 361 -10.87 21.84 -17.64
N VAL A 362 -10.77 21.54 -16.35
CA VAL A 362 -11.79 20.76 -15.62
C VAL A 362 -13.18 21.41 -15.74
N LEU A 363 -13.29 22.74 -15.63
CA LEU A 363 -14.56 23.45 -15.81
C LEU A 363 -15.06 23.37 -17.26
N LEU A 364 -14.17 23.38 -18.25
CA LEU A 364 -14.54 23.24 -19.65
C LEU A 364 -14.95 21.81 -20.03
N GLU A 365 -14.31 20.79 -19.47
CA GLU A 365 -14.60 19.39 -19.73
C GLU A 365 -15.88 18.94 -18.99
N GLY A 366 -16.11 19.41 -17.77
CA GLY A 366 -17.18 18.96 -16.88
C GLY A 366 -18.58 19.33 -17.39
N GLY A 367 -19.39 18.32 -17.77
CA GLY A 367 -20.73 18.50 -18.33
C GLY A 367 -21.67 19.34 -17.47
N GLU A 368 -21.92 18.97 -16.20
CA GLU A 368 -22.75 19.77 -15.29
C GLU A 368 -22.08 21.10 -14.88
N LEU A 369 -20.76 21.11 -14.78
CA LEU A 369 -19.99 22.33 -14.51
C LEU A 369 -20.00 23.32 -15.66
N ARG A 370 -20.11 22.84 -16.91
CA ARG A 370 -20.29 23.69 -18.11
C ARG A 370 -21.62 24.42 -18.14
N ASN A 371 -22.67 23.83 -17.55
CA ASN A 371 -24.01 24.41 -17.54
C ASN A 371 -24.19 25.54 -16.53
N ARG A 372 -23.13 25.87 -15.77
CA ARG A 372 -23.13 27.06 -14.92
C ARG A 372 -23.13 28.30 -15.80
N LYS A 373 -24.13 29.17 -15.59
CA LYS A 373 -24.21 30.47 -16.25
C LYS A 373 -23.08 31.39 -15.80
N CYS A 374 -22.67 32.29 -16.65
CA CYS A 374 -21.76 33.35 -16.25
C CYS A 374 -22.32 34.11 -15.04
N PRO A 375 -21.63 34.18 -13.90
CA PRO A 375 -22.15 34.83 -12.69
C PRO A 375 -22.31 36.35 -12.82
N ILE A 376 -21.69 36.94 -13.87
CA ILE A 376 -21.76 38.40 -14.11
C ILE A 376 -23.03 38.74 -14.93
N CYS A 377 -23.15 38.21 -16.14
CA CYS A 377 -24.26 38.56 -17.04
C CYS A 377 -25.43 37.57 -17.01
N GLN A 378 -25.35 36.47 -16.28
CA GLN A 378 -26.36 35.42 -16.15
C GLN A 378 -26.70 34.69 -17.48
N GLN A 379 -25.89 34.88 -18.52
CA GLN A 379 -26.05 34.21 -19.81
C GLN A 379 -25.30 32.87 -19.87
N ASP A 380 -25.78 31.99 -20.75
CA ASP A 380 -25.16 30.67 -20.98
C ASP A 380 -23.81 30.83 -21.66
N HIS A 381 -22.92 29.90 -21.38
CA HIS A 381 -21.60 29.79 -22.00
C HIS A 381 -21.76 29.12 -23.38
N VAL A 382 -21.53 29.85 -24.45
CA VAL A 382 -21.76 29.37 -25.84
C VAL A 382 -20.46 28.94 -26.51
N ASP A 383 -19.40 29.72 -26.37
CA ASP A 383 -18.10 29.48 -27.04
C ASP A 383 -16.98 29.34 -26.00
N PRO A 384 -16.34 28.17 -25.88
CA PRO A 384 -15.21 27.98 -24.97
C PRO A 384 -14.04 28.96 -25.19
N ALA A 385 -13.79 29.36 -26.43
CA ALA A 385 -12.71 30.31 -26.75
C ALA A 385 -12.97 31.73 -26.23
N GLY A 386 -14.24 32.06 -25.96
CA GLY A 386 -14.67 33.35 -25.40
C GLY A 386 -14.74 33.34 -23.87
N LEU A 387 -14.28 32.28 -23.21
CA LEU A 387 -14.34 32.14 -21.76
C LEU A 387 -13.00 32.36 -21.09
N THR A 388 -13.04 32.82 -19.86
CA THR A 388 -11.93 32.84 -18.90
C THR A 388 -12.47 32.42 -17.55
N SER A 389 -11.63 32.27 -16.53
CA SER A 389 -12.08 31.92 -15.20
C SER A 389 -11.78 33.00 -14.17
N ALA A 390 -12.60 33.07 -13.15
CA ALA A 390 -12.46 34.00 -12.05
C ALA A 390 -12.93 33.38 -10.74
N TYR A 391 -12.26 33.70 -9.64
CA TYR A 391 -12.75 33.38 -8.30
C TYR A 391 -13.83 34.40 -7.92
N VAL A 392 -15.04 33.89 -7.82
CA VAL A 392 -16.25 34.72 -7.60
C VAL A 392 -16.89 34.30 -6.28
N THR A 393 -16.82 35.17 -5.27
CA THR A 393 -17.48 34.94 -3.98
C THR A 393 -18.62 35.94 -3.79
N VAL A 394 -19.84 35.45 -3.63
CA VAL A 394 -20.98 36.29 -3.28
C VAL A 394 -20.78 36.80 -1.86
N GLY A 395 -20.78 38.13 -1.68
CA GLY A 395 -20.52 38.76 -0.38
C GLY A 395 -19.02 38.77 0.03
N TRP A 396 -18.14 38.74 -0.94
CA TRP A 396 -16.68 38.71 -0.74
C TRP A 396 -16.17 39.92 0.06
N THR A 397 -15.33 39.64 1.05
CA THR A 397 -14.49 40.62 1.75
C THR A 397 -13.02 40.25 1.53
N PRO A 398 -12.07 41.21 1.58
CA PRO A 398 -10.65 40.92 1.45
C PRO A 398 -10.13 39.84 2.39
N ASP A 399 -10.73 39.72 3.56
CA ASP A 399 -10.37 38.75 4.59
C ASP A 399 -10.93 37.34 4.36
N SER A 400 -11.91 37.21 3.46
CA SER A 400 -12.57 35.94 3.11
C SER A 400 -12.17 35.40 1.73
N GLN A 401 -10.98 35.78 1.24
CA GLN A 401 -10.49 35.31 -0.06
C GLN A 401 -10.38 33.78 -0.06
N SER A 402 -11.19 33.15 -0.92
CA SER A 402 -11.28 31.71 -1.03
C SER A 402 -10.84 31.27 -2.42
N PHE A 403 -9.60 30.79 -2.53
CA PHE A 403 -9.02 30.25 -3.75
C PHE A 403 -9.34 28.75 -3.89
N HIS A 404 -10.64 28.44 -3.93
CA HIS A 404 -11.15 27.09 -4.03
C HIS A 404 -11.71 26.82 -5.41
N PHE A 405 -11.64 25.56 -5.84
CA PHE A 405 -12.20 25.14 -7.12
C PHE A 405 -13.71 25.40 -7.20
N SER A 406 -14.46 25.12 -6.13
CA SER A 406 -15.89 25.39 -6.05
C SER A 406 -16.27 26.87 -6.14
N ASN A 407 -15.32 27.77 -5.89
CA ASN A 407 -15.46 29.22 -6.05
C ASN A 407 -14.91 29.74 -7.38
N LEU A 408 -14.37 28.88 -8.22
CA LEU A 408 -13.86 29.22 -9.54
C LEU A 408 -14.99 29.09 -10.58
N TRP A 409 -15.22 30.12 -11.36
CA TRP A 409 -16.30 30.18 -12.34
C TRP A 409 -15.76 30.55 -13.71
N LEU A 410 -16.39 30.00 -14.75
CA LEU A 410 -16.22 30.50 -16.11
C LEU A 410 -16.98 31.80 -16.26
N ILE A 411 -16.33 32.82 -16.82
CA ILE A 411 -16.92 34.10 -17.16
C ILE A 411 -16.59 34.43 -18.62
N HIS A 412 -17.44 35.23 -19.28
CA HIS A 412 -17.14 35.69 -20.61
C HIS A 412 -15.97 36.69 -20.61
N GLN A 413 -15.14 36.63 -21.64
CA GLN A 413 -14.12 37.65 -21.88
C GLN A 413 -14.78 39.00 -22.26
N GLY A 414 -14.01 40.06 -22.27
CA GLY A 414 -14.52 41.38 -22.62
C GLY A 414 -15.25 42.08 -21.46
N ASP A 415 -16.54 42.34 -21.62
CA ASP A 415 -17.30 43.16 -20.65
C ASP A 415 -17.42 42.50 -19.28
N CYS A 416 -17.73 41.20 -19.22
CA CYS A 416 -17.82 40.49 -17.95
C CYS A 416 -16.50 40.45 -17.19
N LEU A 417 -15.37 40.28 -17.96
CA LEU A 417 -14.03 40.29 -17.35
C LEU A 417 -13.70 41.71 -16.80
N ARG A 418 -14.09 42.79 -17.52
CA ARG A 418 -13.89 44.14 -17.01
C ARG A 418 -14.73 44.43 -15.76
N GLU A 419 -15.98 44.02 -15.77
CA GLU A 419 -16.88 44.16 -14.64
C GLU A 419 -16.39 43.35 -13.42
N ALA A 420 -15.96 42.11 -13.61
CA ALA A 420 -15.38 41.28 -12.57
C ALA A 420 -14.16 41.93 -11.92
N ARG A 421 -13.26 42.51 -12.71
CA ARG A 421 -12.09 43.27 -12.21
C ARG A 421 -12.52 44.54 -11.45
N GLY A 422 -13.51 45.26 -11.97
CA GLY A 422 -14.06 46.45 -11.32
C GLY A 422 -14.74 46.13 -9.99
N SER A 423 -15.31 44.96 -9.85
CA SER A 423 -15.95 44.45 -8.62
C SER A 423 -14.96 43.83 -7.61
N GLY A 424 -13.66 43.83 -7.92
CA GLY A 424 -12.62 43.28 -7.04
C GLY A 424 -12.53 41.78 -7.05
N TYR A 425 -13.21 41.09 -7.97
CA TYR A 425 -12.99 39.65 -8.17
C TYR A 425 -11.57 39.39 -8.68
N ILE A 426 -10.96 38.30 -8.17
CA ILE A 426 -9.64 37.92 -8.62
C ILE A 426 -9.78 37.26 -9.99
N THR A 427 -9.43 38.04 -11.00
CA THR A 427 -9.49 37.64 -12.41
C THR A 427 -8.09 37.64 -12.98
N GLY A 428 -7.92 36.91 -14.06
CA GLY A 428 -6.81 37.14 -14.95
C GLY A 428 -5.53 36.52 -14.50
N PHE A 429 -5.56 35.23 -14.51
CA PHE A 429 -4.36 34.54 -14.87
C PHE A 429 -4.16 34.81 -16.36
N ASP A 430 -3.09 35.52 -16.72
CA ASP A 430 -2.77 35.79 -18.11
C ASP A 430 -2.33 34.46 -18.76
N TYR A 431 -3.34 33.72 -19.27
CA TYR A 431 -3.13 32.40 -19.89
C TYR A 431 -2.24 32.46 -21.13
N GLN A 432 -1.85 33.63 -21.57
CA GLN A 432 -1.05 33.79 -22.81
C GLN A 432 0.47 33.68 -22.58
N THR A 433 0.94 33.76 -21.35
CA THR A 433 2.38 33.82 -21.06
C THR A 433 2.98 32.60 -20.36
N GLY A 434 2.19 31.64 -19.98
CA GLY A 434 2.68 30.42 -19.31
C GLY A 434 2.80 29.23 -20.27
N SER A 435 4.01 28.84 -20.64
CA SER A 435 4.23 27.48 -21.16
C SER A 435 3.94 26.48 -20.05
N PHE A 436 2.87 25.73 -20.22
CA PHE A 436 2.56 24.62 -19.33
C PHE A 436 3.52 23.46 -19.64
N ASN A 437 4.33 23.10 -18.68
CA ASN A 437 4.98 21.80 -18.67
C ASN A 437 4.09 20.84 -17.88
N GLU A 438 3.71 19.70 -18.46
CA GLU A 438 3.08 18.59 -17.74
C GLU A 438 3.89 18.19 -16.48
N SER A 439 5.14 18.59 -16.44
CA SER A 439 6.09 18.44 -15.34
C SER A 439 5.78 19.30 -14.11
N GLU A 440 4.95 20.34 -14.13
CA GLU A 440 4.68 21.13 -12.92
C GLU A 440 3.91 20.32 -11.84
N PHE A 441 3.20 19.26 -12.22
CA PHE A 441 2.72 18.25 -11.27
C PHE A 441 3.80 17.22 -10.92
N ASP A 442 4.89 17.15 -11.69
CA ASP A 442 5.98 16.17 -11.55
C ASP A 442 7.34 16.82 -11.13
N GLU A 443 7.52 18.16 -11.19
CA GLU A 443 8.83 18.84 -11.15
C GLU A 443 9.21 19.55 -9.83
N GLU A 444 8.46 19.50 -8.75
CA GLU A 444 8.94 20.04 -7.45
C GLU A 444 9.97 19.14 -6.72
N ASP A 445 10.55 18.14 -7.41
CA ASP A 445 11.53 17.21 -6.83
C ASP A 445 12.76 16.99 -7.76
N ARG A 446 13.45 18.06 -8.15
CA ARG A 446 14.86 17.98 -8.57
C ARG A 446 15.79 18.71 -7.64
#